data_3dcadf367009fc45723b9933e231950b
#
_entry.id   3dcadf367009fc45723b9933e231950b
#
_cell.length_a   1.000
_cell.length_b   1.000
_cell.length_c   1.000
_cell.angle_alpha   90.00
_cell.angle_beta   90.00
_cell.angle_gamma   90.00
#
_symmetry.space_group_name_H-M   'P 1'
#
loop_
_entity.id
_entity.type
_entity.pdbx_description
1 polymer ?
#
loop_
_entity_poly.entity_id
_entity_poly.type
_entity_poly.pdbx_seq_one_letter_code
_entity_poly.pdbx_strand_id
1 'polypeptide(L)'
;MNAQSVTLEQVWTWLGEVPDPEIPVISVVDLGIVRDVAFEGDECVVTITPTYSGCPAMQVISEAVTEALHAKGLGKVKLVNQLSPAWTTDWMSETGKAALKGYGIAPPVQQAIDISGLRGGVKRGTFKEPEITCPNCGSKHTQLTSQFGSTPCKALYKCLDCREPFDYFKCH
;
A
#
# COMPACT_ATOMS: atom_id res chain seq x y z
N MET A 1 -27.93 -2.24 29.61
CA MET A 1 -26.95 -2.91 28.75
C MET A 1 -25.83 -1.92 28.52
N ASN A 2 -24.65 -2.18 29.11
CA ASN A 2 -23.50 -1.29 28.95
C ASN A 2 -23.04 -1.33 27.50
N ALA A 3 -23.27 -0.23 26.77
CA ALA A 3 -22.54 0.02 25.53
C ALA A 3 -21.08 0.13 25.95
N GLN A 4 -20.30 -0.94 25.76
CA GLN A 4 -18.86 -0.86 25.84
C GLN A 4 -18.45 0.16 24.78
N SER A 5 -17.91 1.29 25.25
CA SER A 5 -17.41 2.32 24.33
C SER A 5 -16.28 1.70 23.50
N VAL A 6 -16.52 1.54 22.21
CA VAL A 6 -15.51 1.08 21.27
C VAL A 6 -14.31 2.02 21.33
N THR A 7 -13.12 1.47 21.48
CA THR A 7 -11.89 2.25 21.53
C THR A 7 -11.28 2.40 20.14
N LEU A 8 -10.47 3.45 19.93
CA LEU A 8 -9.72 3.62 18.68
C LEU A 8 -8.82 2.42 18.38
N GLU A 9 -8.18 1.82 19.38
CA GLU A 9 -7.33 0.65 19.24
C GLU A 9 -8.10 -0.57 18.69
N GLN A 10 -9.35 -0.74 19.16
CA GLN A 10 -10.21 -1.80 18.62
C GLN A 10 -10.54 -1.56 17.15
N VAL A 11 -10.85 -0.31 16.79
CA VAL A 11 -11.12 0.04 15.37
C VAL A 11 -9.89 -0.22 14.50
N TRP A 12 -8.69 0.18 14.92
CA TRP A 12 -7.45 -0.11 14.22
C TRP A 12 -7.21 -1.62 14.05
N THR A 13 -7.50 -2.41 15.10
CA THR A 13 -7.38 -3.87 15.04
C THR A 13 -8.34 -4.45 13.99
N TRP A 14 -9.58 -4.01 13.97
CA TRP A 14 -10.57 -4.48 13.00
C TRP A 14 -10.23 -4.08 11.56
N LEU A 15 -9.72 -2.87 11.37
CA LEU A 15 -9.23 -2.41 10.05
C LEU A 15 -8.01 -3.22 9.58
N GLY A 16 -7.17 -3.67 10.51
CA GLY A 16 -6.05 -4.57 10.22
C GLY A 16 -6.48 -5.96 9.72
N GLU A 17 -7.74 -6.34 9.93
CA GLU A 17 -8.34 -7.59 9.42
C GLU A 17 -8.92 -7.43 7.99
N VAL A 18 -9.05 -6.19 7.48
CA VAL A 18 -9.61 -5.91 6.15
C VAL A 18 -8.51 -6.07 5.09
N PRO A 19 -8.59 -7.07 4.22
CA PRO A 19 -7.59 -7.29 3.17
C PRO A 19 -7.78 -6.29 2.02
N ASP A 20 -6.66 -5.99 1.35
CA ASP A 20 -6.71 -5.31 0.07
C ASP A 20 -7.38 -6.21 -1.00
N PRO A 21 -8.33 -5.72 -1.81
CA PRO A 21 -9.02 -6.56 -2.79
C PRO A 21 -8.14 -7.04 -3.95
N GLU A 22 -7.05 -6.33 -4.25
CA GLU A 22 -6.11 -6.69 -5.31
C GLU A 22 -4.95 -7.56 -4.80
N ILE A 23 -4.61 -7.43 -3.51
CA ILE A 23 -3.51 -8.15 -2.87
C ILE A 23 -3.99 -8.70 -1.52
N PRO A 24 -4.69 -9.83 -1.49
CA PRO A 24 -5.43 -10.31 -0.31
C PRO A 24 -4.55 -10.73 0.89
N VAL A 25 -3.24 -10.73 0.73
CA VAL A 25 -2.28 -11.05 1.81
C VAL A 25 -1.82 -9.85 2.62
N ILE A 26 -2.23 -8.65 2.23
CA ILE A 26 -1.91 -7.40 2.94
C ILE A 26 -3.21 -6.71 3.35
N SER A 27 -3.24 -6.17 4.57
CA SER A 27 -4.39 -5.39 5.03
C SER A 27 -4.33 -3.94 4.54
N VAL A 28 -5.47 -3.26 4.53
CA VAL A 28 -5.54 -1.83 4.20
C VAL A 28 -4.76 -0.95 5.18
N VAL A 29 -4.53 -1.44 6.39
CA VAL A 29 -3.68 -0.79 7.40
C VAL A 29 -2.20 -1.01 7.07
N ASP A 30 -1.80 -2.25 6.83
CA ASP A 30 -0.40 -2.59 6.50
C ASP A 30 0.06 -1.99 5.18
N LEU A 31 -0.86 -1.84 4.22
CA LEU A 31 -0.60 -1.15 2.96
C LEU A 31 -0.48 0.38 3.15
N GLY A 32 -0.90 0.91 4.30
CA GLY A 32 -0.85 2.35 4.59
C GLY A 32 -1.95 3.16 3.91
N ILE A 33 -3.03 2.52 3.46
CA ILE A 33 -4.22 3.19 2.92
C ILE A 33 -5.00 3.89 4.02
N VAL A 34 -5.20 3.23 5.18
CA VAL A 34 -5.82 3.86 6.35
C VAL A 34 -4.81 4.78 7.02
N ARG A 35 -5.15 6.07 7.12
CA ARG A 35 -4.25 7.11 7.64
C ARG A 35 -4.61 7.58 9.03
N ASP A 36 -5.89 7.65 9.33
CA ASP A 36 -6.35 8.13 10.63
C ASP A 36 -7.73 7.55 10.95
N VAL A 37 -8.01 7.43 12.24
CA VAL A 37 -9.30 7.02 12.78
C VAL A 37 -9.65 7.95 13.95
N ALA A 38 -10.83 8.54 13.90
CA ALA A 38 -11.34 9.43 14.95
C ALA A 38 -12.82 9.17 15.23
N PHE A 39 -13.29 9.55 16.40
CA PHE A 39 -14.72 9.61 16.69
C PHE A 39 -15.19 11.07 16.70
N GLU A 40 -16.17 11.40 15.88
CA GLU A 40 -16.89 12.67 15.87
C GLU A 40 -18.30 12.44 16.43
N GLY A 41 -18.45 12.62 17.74
CA GLY A 41 -19.68 12.25 18.42
C GLY A 41 -19.90 10.72 18.43
N ASP A 42 -20.95 10.26 17.77
CA ASP A 42 -21.30 8.85 17.60
C ASP A 42 -20.88 8.25 16.24
N GLU A 43 -20.20 9.03 15.43
CA GLU A 43 -19.70 8.64 14.10
C GLU A 43 -18.21 8.28 14.13
N CYS A 44 -17.86 7.12 13.61
CA CYS A 44 -16.47 6.72 13.39
C CYS A 44 -15.99 7.26 12.04
N VAL A 45 -15.02 8.16 12.06
CA VAL A 45 -14.42 8.76 10.85
C VAL A 45 -13.12 8.06 10.55
N VAL A 46 -13.01 7.45 9.36
CA VAL A 46 -11.80 6.79 8.87
C VAL A 46 -11.26 7.54 7.68
N THR A 47 -10.04 8.04 7.80
CA THR A 47 -9.34 8.73 6.71
C THR A 47 -8.52 7.73 5.91
N ILE A 48 -8.73 7.72 4.60
CA ILE A 48 -8.05 6.82 3.66
C ILE A 48 -7.35 7.62 2.55
N THR A 49 -6.19 7.11 2.12
CA THR A 49 -5.42 7.69 1.00
C THR A 49 -5.14 6.59 -0.02
N PRO A 50 -5.54 6.76 -1.30
CA PRO A 50 -5.25 5.80 -2.35
C PRO A 50 -3.75 5.74 -2.65
N THR A 51 -3.27 4.58 -3.09
CA THR A 51 -1.86 4.41 -3.52
C THR A 51 -1.51 5.24 -4.75
N TYR A 52 -2.51 5.60 -5.55
CA TYR A 52 -2.43 6.61 -6.62
C TYR A 52 -3.83 7.19 -6.87
N SER A 53 -3.88 8.42 -7.40
CA SER A 53 -5.12 9.23 -7.46
C SER A 53 -6.27 8.65 -8.30
N GLY A 54 -6.00 7.67 -9.14
CA GLY A 54 -6.99 7.00 -9.99
C GLY A 54 -7.26 5.54 -9.63
N CYS A 55 -6.95 5.12 -8.40
CA CYS A 55 -7.10 3.72 -7.97
C CYS A 55 -8.56 3.25 -8.08
N PRO A 56 -8.90 2.29 -8.96
CA PRO A 56 -10.26 1.79 -9.10
C PRO A 56 -10.71 0.95 -7.90
N ALA A 57 -9.76 0.42 -7.13
CA ALA A 57 -10.05 -0.38 -5.94
C ALA A 57 -10.61 0.44 -4.76
N MET A 58 -10.50 1.78 -4.79
CA MET A 58 -10.91 2.61 -3.65
C MET A 58 -12.38 2.49 -3.29
N GLN A 59 -13.25 2.29 -4.26
CA GLN A 59 -14.66 2.04 -3.96
C GLN A 59 -14.84 0.74 -3.21
N VAL A 60 -14.24 -0.35 -3.69
CA VAL A 60 -14.31 -1.67 -3.06
C VAL A 60 -13.69 -1.65 -1.66
N ILE A 61 -12.57 -0.96 -1.48
CA ILE A 61 -11.92 -0.77 -0.17
C ILE A 61 -12.84 0.00 0.77
N SER A 62 -13.49 1.06 0.29
CA SER A 62 -14.42 1.85 1.10
C SER A 62 -15.62 1.03 1.57
N GLU A 63 -16.19 0.23 0.69
CA GLU A 63 -17.29 -0.69 1.01
C GLU A 63 -16.83 -1.73 2.03
N ALA A 64 -15.69 -2.40 1.80
CA ALA A 64 -15.16 -3.42 2.70
C ALA A 64 -14.84 -2.88 4.11
N VAL A 65 -14.24 -1.69 4.20
CA VAL A 65 -13.98 -1.01 5.48
C VAL A 65 -15.29 -0.70 6.21
N THR A 66 -16.27 -0.16 5.49
CA THR A 66 -17.58 0.18 6.08
C THR A 66 -18.30 -1.06 6.58
N GLU A 67 -18.36 -2.12 5.78
CA GLU A 67 -18.98 -3.39 6.15
C GLU A 67 -18.30 -4.03 7.35
N ALA A 68 -16.96 -4.06 7.37
CA ALA A 68 -16.20 -4.62 8.49
C ALA A 68 -16.50 -3.90 9.80
N LEU A 69 -16.57 -2.58 9.80
CA LEU A 69 -16.86 -1.79 11.00
C LEU A 69 -18.34 -1.91 11.43
N HIS A 70 -19.26 -1.97 10.49
CA HIS A 70 -20.68 -2.24 10.80
C HIS A 70 -20.88 -3.62 11.41
N ALA A 71 -20.20 -4.65 10.90
CA ALA A 71 -20.24 -6.00 11.46
C ALA A 71 -19.73 -6.08 12.91
N LYS A 72 -18.84 -5.16 13.30
CA LYS A 72 -18.33 -5.02 14.68
C LYS A 72 -19.24 -4.16 15.57
N GLY A 73 -20.38 -3.66 15.04
CA GLY A 73 -21.40 -2.92 15.81
C GLY A 73 -21.28 -1.40 15.73
N LEU A 74 -20.41 -0.83 14.92
CA LEU A 74 -20.40 0.61 14.67
C LEU A 74 -21.55 1.00 13.74
N GLY A 75 -22.51 1.75 14.27
CA GLY A 75 -23.74 2.12 13.53
C GLY A 75 -23.52 3.23 12.50
N LYS A 76 -22.54 4.12 12.74
CA LYS A 76 -22.23 5.25 11.86
C LYS A 76 -20.73 5.25 11.52
N VAL A 77 -20.42 5.11 10.25
CA VAL A 77 -19.07 5.13 9.72
C VAL A 77 -19.01 6.12 8.57
N LYS A 78 -18.05 7.02 8.62
CA LYS A 78 -17.75 8.00 7.59
C LYS A 78 -16.36 7.79 7.05
N LEU A 79 -16.22 7.68 5.74
CA LEU A 79 -14.94 7.60 5.07
C LEU A 79 -14.57 8.96 4.47
N VAL A 80 -13.34 9.38 4.72
CA VAL A 80 -12.77 10.62 4.17
C VAL A 80 -11.59 10.26 3.28
N ASN A 81 -11.71 10.59 2.00
CA ASN A 81 -10.62 10.45 1.05
C ASN A 81 -9.66 11.64 1.18
N GLN A 82 -8.42 11.37 1.55
CA GLN A 82 -7.34 12.36 1.64
C GLN A 82 -6.32 12.11 0.52
N LEU A 83 -6.19 13.06 -0.39
CA LEU A 83 -5.24 12.98 -1.51
C LEU A 83 -3.94 13.73 -1.25
N SER A 84 -3.90 14.56 -0.22
CA SER A 84 -2.71 15.32 0.18
C SER A 84 -2.46 15.17 1.69
N PRO A 85 -1.26 14.77 2.11
CA PRO A 85 -0.14 14.34 1.27
C PRO A 85 -0.48 13.08 0.45
N ALA A 86 0.19 12.92 -0.70
CA ALA A 86 0.05 11.72 -1.52
C ALA A 86 0.58 10.49 -0.78
N TRP A 87 0.02 9.33 -1.07
CA TRP A 87 0.49 8.07 -0.50
C TRP A 87 1.97 7.82 -0.85
N THR A 88 2.71 7.26 0.10
CA THR A 88 4.10 6.84 -0.11
C THR A 88 4.31 5.42 0.40
N THR A 89 5.29 4.73 -0.16
CA THR A 89 5.69 3.38 0.28
C THR A 89 6.26 3.34 1.70
N ASP A 90 6.64 4.48 2.25
CA ASP A 90 7.09 4.61 3.64
C ASP A 90 5.96 4.38 4.65
N TRP A 91 4.71 4.46 4.19
CA TRP A 91 3.54 4.21 5.02
C TRP A 91 3.19 2.72 5.13
N MET A 92 3.82 1.88 4.31
CA MET A 92 3.66 0.44 4.43
C MET A 92 4.36 -0.09 5.67
N SER A 93 3.70 -1.01 6.39
CA SER A 93 4.33 -1.71 7.50
C SER A 93 5.39 -2.72 7.02
N GLU A 94 6.33 -3.06 7.89
CA GLU A 94 7.30 -4.11 7.59
C GLU A 94 6.61 -5.48 7.45
N THR A 95 5.53 -5.71 8.22
CA THR A 95 4.68 -6.90 8.09
C THR A 95 4.05 -6.96 6.70
N GLY A 96 3.52 -5.84 6.20
CA GLY A 96 2.95 -5.74 4.85
C GLY A 96 3.99 -6.03 3.76
N LYS A 97 5.19 -5.46 3.87
CA LYS A 97 6.29 -5.74 2.93
C LYS A 97 6.71 -7.20 2.93
N ALA A 98 6.76 -7.83 4.11
CA ALA A 98 7.07 -9.25 4.24
C ALA A 98 5.96 -10.13 3.63
N ALA A 99 4.69 -9.75 3.82
CA ALA A 99 3.54 -10.44 3.23
C ALA A 99 3.57 -10.38 1.69
N LEU A 100 3.88 -9.21 1.10
CA LEU A 100 4.07 -9.06 -0.34
C LEU A 100 5.13 -10.03 -0.86
N LYS A 101 6.30 -10.04 -0.23
CA LYS A 101 7.41 -10.92 -0.61
C LYS A 101 7.01 -12.40 -0.53
N GLY A 102 6.34 -12.81 0.53
CA GLY A 102 5.84 -14.18 0.70
C GLY A 102 4.80 -14.58 -0.35
N TYR A 103 4.08 -13.63 -0.89
CA TYR A 103 3.09 -13.83 -1.97
C TYR A 103 3.71 -13.81 -3.39
N GLY A 104 5.01 -13.55 -3.51
CA GLY A 104 5.71 -13.48 -4.79
C GLY A 104 5.69 -12.11 -5.45
N ILE A 105 5.36 -11.06 -4.69
CA ILE A 105 5.44 -9.66 -5.12
C ILE A 105 6.69 -9.05 -4.50
N ALA A 106 7.60 -8.51 -5.32
CA ALA A 106 8.74 -7.77 -4.79
C ALA A 106 8.26 -6.49 -4.10
N PRO A 107 8.58 -6.30 -2.81
CA PRO A 107 8.19 -5.09 -2.09
C PRO A 107 8.92 -3.86 -2.63
N PRO A 108 8.37 -2.65 -2.38
CA PRO A 108 9.01 -1.42 -2.82
C PRO A 108 10.39 -1.25 -2.18
N VAL A 109 11.36 -0.82 -2.98
CA VAL A 109 12.67 -0.44 -2.49
C VAL A 109 12.70 1.08 -2.29
N GLN A 110 13.31 1.54 -1.19
CA GLN A 110 13.51 2.97 -0.97
C GLN A 110 14.40 3.53 -2.07
N GLN A 111 13.87 4.46 -2.85
CA GLN A 111 14.67 5.24 -3.78
C GLN A 111 15.27 6.42 -3.03
N ALA A 112 16.55 6.36 -2.68
CA ALA A 112 17.27 7.54 -2.27
C ALA A 112 17.43 8.46 -3.49
N ILE A 113 16.60 9.51 -3.56
CA ILE A 113 16.80 10.58 -4.54
C ILE A 113 17.99 11.39 -4.04
N ASP A 114 19.14 11.18 -4.64
CA ASP A 114 20.32 12.01 -4.39
C ASP A 114 20.13 13.38 -5.04
N ILE A 115 19.70 14.35 -4.23
CA ILE A 115 19.54 15.75 -4.62
C ILE A 115 20.82 16.57 -4.48
N SER A 116 21.94 15.95 -4.08
CA SER A 116 23.21 16.66 -3.85
C SER A 116 23.80 17.28 -5.13
N GLY A 117 23.35 16.82 -6.32
CA GLY A 117 23.76 17.35 -7.63
C GLY A 117 22.97 18.57 -8.12
N LEU A 118 22.00 19.09 -7.38
CA LEU A 118 21.15 20.22 -7.84
C LEU A 118 21.81 21.61 -7.73
N ARG A 119 23.03 21.71 -7.21
CA ARG A 119 23.84 22.93 -7.23
C ARG A 119 24.69 22.99 -8.50
N GLY A 120 24.09 23.39 -9.62
CA GLY A 120 24.85 23.74 -10.83
C GLY A 120 24.48 22.93 -12.06
N GLY A 121 23.50 23.44 -12.82
CA GLY A 121 23.22 23.03 -14.19
C GLY A 121 22.58 21.64 -14.33
N VAL A 122 21.44 21.61 -15.03
CA VAL A 122 20.70 20.38 -15.36
C VAL A 122 21.59 19.47 -16.21
N LYS A 123 22.45 18.67 -15.59
CA LYS A 123 22.90 17.43 -16.19
C LYS A 123 21.75 16.45 -16.03
N ARG A 124 21.23 15.92 -17.15
CA ARG A 124 20.30 14.78 -17.14
C ARG A 124 20.97 13.69 -16.27
N GLY A 125 20.58 13.63 -15.00
CA GLY A 125 20.96 12.54 -14.11
C GLY A 125 20.45 11.27 -14.73
N THR A 126 21.32 10.30 -14.96
CA THR A 126 20.92 8.94 -15.28
C THR A 126 20.13 8.43 -14.10
N PHE A 127 18.79 8.39 -14.21
CA PHE A 127 17.96 7.68 -13.25
C PHE A 127 18.45 6.23 -13.25
N LYS A 128 19.16 5.86 -12.20
CA LYS A 128 19.57 4.49 -12.00
C LYS A 128 18.28 3.71 -11.68
N GLU A 129 17.91 2.80 -12.55
CA GLU A 129 16.78 1.92 -12.27
C GLU A 129 17.01 1.21 -10.93
N PRO A 130 15.98 1.11 -10.06
CA PRO A 130 16.15 0.45 -8.77
C PRO A 130 16.52 -1.02 -8.99
N GLU A 131 17.46 -1.53 -8.19
CA GLU A 131 17.76 -2.96 -8.17
C GLU A 131 16.62 -3.70 -7.48
N ILE A 132 15.79 -4.38 -8.25
CA ILE A 132 14.68 -5.17 -7.74
C ILE A 132 15.14 -6.59 -7.48
N THR A 133 14.99 -7.04 -6.23
CA THR A 133 15.32 -8.41 -5.83
C THR A 133 14.17 -9.35 -6.19
N CYS A 134 14.47 -10.46 -6.86
CA CYS A 134 13.49 -11.51 -7.15
C CYS A 134 12.92 -12.09 -5.84
N PRO A 135 11.60 -12.10 -5.62
CA PRO A 135 11.02 -12.65 -4.40
C PRO A 135 11.15 -14.16 -4.31
N ASN A 136 11.33 -14.86 -5.43
CA ASN A 136 11.37 -16.31 -5.49
C ASN A 136 12.75 -16.89 -5.17
N CYS A 137 13.83 -16.30 -5.72
CA CYS A 137 15.19 -16.85 -5.56
C CYS A 137 16.19 -15.89 -4.90
N GLY A 138 15.80 -14.64 -4.62
CA GLY A 138 16.64 -13.64 -3.99
C GLY A 138 17.68 -13.00 -4.92
N SER A 139 17.70 -13.33 -6.21
CA SER A 139 18.62 -12.75 -7.18
C SER A 139 18.29 -11.28 -7.45
N LYS A 140 19.34 -10.49 -7.65
CA LYS A 140 19.24 -9.10 -8.14
C LYS A 140 19.32 -9.00 -9.66
N HIS A 141 19.52 -10.12 -10.35
CA HIS A 141 19.63 -10.20 -11.80
C HIS A 141 18.21 -10.23 -12.39
N THR A 142 17.56 -9.07 -12.39
CA THR A 142 16.17 -8.92 -12.80
C THR A 142 16.05 -7.88 -13.89
N GLN A 143 15.03 -8.01 -14.71
CA GLN A 143 14.76 -7.13 -15.85
C GLN A 143 13.30 -6.68 -15.84
N LEU A 144 13.08 -5.39 -16.05
CA LEU A 144 11.75 -4.85 -16.28
C LEU A 144 11.19 -5.39 -17.60
N THR A 145 10.00 -6.00 -17.52
CA THR A 145 9.28 -6.50 -18.70
C THR A 145 8.18 -5.52 -19.12
N SER A 146 7.46 -4.97 -18.13
CA SER A 146 6.40 -3.99 -18.36
C SER A 146 6.28 -3.04 -17.19
N GLN A 147 6.04 -1.75 -17.47
CA GLN A 147 5.74 -0.74 -16.46
C GLN A 147 4.41 -0.98 -15.74
N PHE A 148 3.54 -1.81 -16.30
CA PHE A 148 2.26 -2.20 -15.74
C PHE A 148 2.20 -3.72 -15.61
N GLY A 149 1.94 -4.20 -14.40
CA GLY A 149 1.71 -5.60 -14.08
C GLY A 149 0.23 -5.96 -14.13
N SER A 150 -0.21 -6.82 -13.21
CA SER A 150 -1.62 -7.22 -13.07
C SER A 150 -2.53 -6.06 -12.66
N THR A 151 -1.98 -5.04 -12.01
CA THR A 151 -2.66 -3.79 -11.63
C THR A 151 -1.73 -2.59 -11.88
N PRO A 152 -2.28 -1.35 -11.99
CA PRO A 152 -1.47 -0.16 -12.24
C PRO A 152 -0.42 0.16 -11.16
N CYS A 153 -0.63 -0.26 -9.91
CA CYS A 153 0.32 -0.09 -8.82
C CYS A 153 1.51 -1.07 -8.86
N LYS A 154 1.50 -2.03 -9.79
CA LYS A 154 2.55 -3.02 -9.96
C LYS A 154 3.22 -2.90 -11.34
N ALA A 155 4.51 -3.26 -11.40
CA ALA A 155 5.24 -3.47 -12.63
C ALA A 155 5.60 -4.94 -12.78
N LEU A 156 5.75 -5.41 -14.00
CA LEU A 156 6.12 -6.79 -14.29
C LEU A 156 7.63 -6.87 -14.52
N TYR A 157 8.29 -7.72 -13.77
CA TYR A 157 9.71 -8.05 -13.89
C TYR A 157 9.90 -9.53 -14.24
N LYS A 158 11.07 -9.85 -14.75
CA LYS A 158 11.54 -11.22 -14.96
C LYS A 158 12.89 -11.40 -14.29
N CYS A 159 13.03 -12.47 -13.52
CA CYS A 159 14.33 -12.89 -13.02
C CYS A 159 15.12 -13.58 -14.14
N LEU A 160 16.40 -13.18 -14.33
CA LEU A 160 17.25 -13.77 -15.35
C LEU A 160 17.93 -15.07 -14.87
N ASP A 161 17.96 -15.29 -13.53
CA ASP A 161 18.55 -16.50 -12.96
C ASP A 161 17.53 -17.64 -12.87
N CYS A 162 16.42 -17.47 -12.10
CA CYS A 162 15.39 -18.51 -12.02
C CYS A 162 14.39 -18.48 -13.19
N ARG A 163 14.41 -17.44 -14.02
CA ARG A 163 13.58 -17.21 -15.19
C ARG A 163 12.09 -17.00 -14.92
N GLU A 164 11.68 -16.91 -13.65
CA GLU A 164 10.30 -16.66 -13.27
C GLU A 164 9.94 -15.18 -13.44
N PRO A 165 8.76 -14.87 -13.97
CA PRO A 165 8.18 -13.54 -13.92
C PRO A 165 7.65 -13.26 -12.50
N PHE A 166 7.64 -11.99 -12.08
CA PHE A 166 7.07 -11.57 -10.81
C PHE A 166 6.61 -10.12 -10.88
N ASP A 167 5.64 -9.78 -10.04
CA ASP A 167 5.19 -8.40 -9.87
C ASP A 167 6.12 -7.65 -8.90
N TYR A 168 6.34 -6.38 -9.18
CA TYR A 168 7.01 -5.43 -8.29
C TYR A 168 6.02 -4.35 -7.89
N PHE A 169 5.86 -4.12 -6.59
CA PHE A 169 5.03 -3.04 -6.07
C PHE A 169 5.77 -1.71 -6.25
N LYS A 170 5.26 -0.83 -7.12
CA LYS A 170 5.93 0.42 -7.49
C LYS A 170 5.90 1.44 -6.36
N CYS A 171 7.02 2.17 -6.20
CA CYS A 171 7.03 3.41 -5.45
C CYS A 171 6.32 4.52 -6.24
N HIS A 172 5.48 5.27 -5.58
CA HIS A 172 4.79 6.47 -6.10
C HIS A 172 5.18 7.67 -5.28
#